data_77545087841aa9a527ad25c566c33ea9
#
_entry.id   77545087841aa9a527ad25c566c33ea9
#
_cell.length_a   1.000
_cell.length_b   1.000
_cell.length_c   1.000
_cell.angle_alpha   90.00
_cell.angle_beta   90.00
_cell.angle_gamma   90.00
#
_symmetry.space_group_name_H-M   'P 1'
#
loop_
_entity.id
_entity.type
_entity.pdbx_description
1 polymer ?
#
loop_
_entity_poly.entity_id
_entity_poly.type
_entity_poly.pdbx_seq_one_letter_code
_entity_poly.pdbx_strand_id
1 'polypeptide(L)'
;MNQSCKNCGHTFHGNFCSHCGQSANTHRLNFHSIWMDIRYGIFHFNDKIFYTTKQLLYRPGHAIHDYIEGKRLKYFQPISYVIILATFYGVLGHIFHLHIVIDNGEVDPVFSKLGLETINDWILKHYSWIALLLVPLFTISTYLAFKKQGYNFVEHLAINSFLTGSGFYS
;
A
#
# COMPACT_ATOMS: atom_id res chain seq x y z
N MET A 1 23.66 -8.67 23.49
CA MET A 1 24.23 -7.69 22.56
C MET A 1 23.41 -6.42 22.66
N ASN A 2 24.09 -5.26 22.79
CA ASN A 2 23.42 -3.96 22.72
C ASN A 2 23.02 -3.68 21.29
N GLN A 3 21.76 -3.32 21.07
CA GLN A 3 21.25 -2.95 19.74
C GLN A 3 20.56 -1.59 19.81
N SER A 4 20.67 -0.80 18.73
CA SER A 4 20.04 0.51 18.63
C SER A 4 18.67 0.36 17.94
N CYS A 5 17.65 0.97 18.51
CA CYS A 5 16.30 0.97 17.96
C CYS A 5 16.21 1.84 16.71
N LYS A 6 15.79 1.28 15.58
CA LYS A 6 15.63 2.01 14.31
C LYS A 6 14.57 3.11 14.37
N ASN A 7 13.60 3.01 15.30
CA ASN A 7 12.54 4.00 15.41
C ASN A 7 12.88 5.20 16.30
N CYS A 8 13.52 4.96 17.46
CA CYS A 8 13.79 6.04 18.44
C CYS A 8 15.26 6.23 18.77
N GLY A 9 16.18 5.44 18.23
CA GLY A 9 17.61 5.52 18.49
C GLY A 9 18.08 4.98 19.86
N HIS A 10 17.13 4.60 20.76
CA HIS A 10 17.48 4.12 22.09
C HIS A 10 18.20 2.76 22.03
N THR A 11 19.26 2.61 22.81
CA THR A 11 19.97 1.33 22.97
C THR A 11 19.24 0.43 23.95
N PHE A 12 19.01 -0.82 23.59
CA PHE A 12 18.25 -1.75 24.41
C PHE A 12 18.78 -3.19 24.27
N HIS A 13 18.32 -4.05 25.18
CA HIS A 13 18.57 -5.48 25.19
C HIS A 13 17.24 -6.23 25.04
N GLY A 14 17.25 -7.38 24.34
CA GLY A 14 16.08 -8.23 24.20
C GLY A 14 15.31 -8.02 22.90
N ASN A 15 14.08 -8.52 22.85
CA ASN A 15 13.29 -8.62 21.61
C ASN A 15 12.48 -7.36 21.30
N PHE A 16 12.34 -6.44 22.24
CA PHE A 16 11.58 -5.19 22.07
C PHE A 16 12.33 -4.03 22.70
N CYS A 17 12.24 -2.86 22.06
CA CYS A 17 12.79 -1.63 22.57
C CYS A 17 12.04 -1.22 23.86
N SER A 18 12.76 -1.06 24.98
CA SER A 18 12.20 -0.65 26.28
C SER A 18 11.62 0.77 26.27
N HIS A 19 12.04 1.63 25.33
CA HIS A 19 11.58 3.02 25.24
C HIS A 19 10.31 3.18 24.37
N CYS A 20 10.23 2.50 23.21
CA CYS A 20 9.11 2.72 22.26
C CYS A 20 8.33 1.45 21.91
N GLY A 21 8.74 0.27 22.38
CA GLY A 21 8.05 -0.99 22.12
C GLY A 21 8.29 -1.59 20.72
N GLN A 22 9.12 -0.97 19.85
CA GLN A 22 9.40 -1.55 18.53
C GLN A 22 10.17 -2.86 18.69
N SER A 23 9.77 -3.86 17.89
CA SER A 23 10.52 -5.13 17.81
C SER A 23 11.95 -4.91 17.38
N ALA A 24 12.87 -5.62 18.00
CA ALA A 24 14.28 -5.67 17.60
C ALA A 24 14.46 -6.24 16.20
N ASN A 25 13.57 -7.14 15.80
CA ASN A 25 13.59 -7.82 14.51
C ASN A 25 12.99 -6.95 13.40
N THR A 26 13.64 -5.83 13.10
CA THR A 26 13.33 -4.94 11.97
C THR A 26 14.30 -5.18 10.82
N HIS A 27 14.39 -6.44 10.37
CA HIS A 27 15.18 -6.79 9.20
C HIS A 27 14.60 -6.20 7.91
N ARG A 28 15.38 -6.28 6.81
CA ARG A 28 14.87 -5.98 5.46
C ARG A 28 13.58 -6.73 5.21
N LEU A 29 12.67 -6.09 4.49
CA LEU A 29 11.42 -6.71 4.09
C LEU A 29 11.69 -7.99 3.28
N ASN A 30 11.00 -9.06 3.63
CA ASN A 30 11.06 -10.35 2.95
C ASN A 30 9.65 -10.95 2.83
N PHE A 31 9.48 -12.01 2.05
CA PHE A 31 8.17 -12.63 1.85
C PHE A 31 7.54 -13.16 3.14
N HIS A 32 8.35 -13.61 4.10
CA HIS A 32 7.84 -14.04 5.40
C HIS A 32 7.24 -12.86 6.19
N SER A 33 7.88 -11.68 6.16
CA SER A 33 7.34 -10.49 6.81
C SER A 33 6.00 -10.06 6.20
N ILE A 34 5.86 -10.15 4.85
CA ILE A 34 4.58 -9.87 4.18
C ILE A 34 3.48 -10.82 4.67
N TRP A 35 3.76 -12.11 4.72
CA TRP A 35 2.77 -13.09 5.18
C TRP A 35 2.30 -12.82 6.60
N MET A 36 3.21 -12.50 7.49
CA MET A 36 2.89 -12.10 8.86
C MET A 36 2.08 -10.79 8.88
N ASP A 37 2.45 -9.81 8.07
CA ASP A 37 1.76 -8.53 7.96
C ASP A 37 0.30 -8.69 7.50
N ILE A 38 0.05 -9.57 6.52
CA ILE A 38 -1.32 -9.85 6.04
C ILE A 38 -2.14 -10.48 7.16
N ARG A 39 -1.58 -11.50 7.86
CA ARG A 39 -2.30 -12.19 8.93
C ARG A 39 -2.65 -11.27 10.10
N TYR A 40 -1.75 -10.38 10.52
CA TYR A 40 -1.97 -9.50 11.66
C TYR A 40 -2.62 -8.17 11.27
N GLY A 41 -2.31 -7.63 10.10
CA GLY A 41 -2.77 -6.32 9.68
C GLY A 41 -4.28 -6.27 9.37
N ILE A 42 -4.83 -7.31 8.74
CA ILE A 42 -6.26 -7.34 8.38
C ILE A 42 -7.15 -7.45 9.63
N PHE A 43 -6.70 -8.19 10.66
CA PHE A 43 -7.50 -8.44 11.86
C PHE A 43 -7.32 -7.39 12.97
N HIS A 44 -6.30 -6.53 12.89
CA HIS A 44 -6.00 -5.51 13.90
C HIS A 44 -6.10 -4.11 13.30
N PHE A 45 -7.34 -3.70 13.01
CA PHE A 45 -7.64 -2.33 12.61
C PHE A 45 -7.40 -1.40 13.81
N ASN A 46 -6.40 -0.51 13.69
CA ASN A 46 -6.01 0.40 14.77
C ASN A 46 -5.65 1.79 14.22
N ASP A 47 -5.38 2.73 15.12
CA ASP A 47 -5.09 4.14 14.80
C ASP A 47 -3.92 4.36 13.82
N LYS A 48 -3.10 3.32 13.58
CA LYS A 48 -1.98 3.40 12.64
C LYS A 48 -2.43 3.64 11.21
N ILE A 49 -3.64 3.18 10.84
CA ILE A 49 -4.15 3.41 9.48
C ILE A 49 -4.36 4.89 9.21
N PHE A 50 -4.95 5.61 10.17
CA PHE A 50 -5.17 7.07 10.07
C PHE A 50 -3.84 7.83 10.04
N TYR A 51 -2.88 7.41 10.88
CA TYR A 51 -1.54 8.00 10.86
C TYR A 51 -0.86 7.78 9.51
N THR A 52 -0.92 6.56 8.98
CA THR A 52 -0.32 6.21 7.67
C THR A 52 -0.98 7.00 6.54
N THR A 53 -2.31 7.06 6.49
CA THR A 53 -3.06 7.85 5.51
C THR A 53 -2.63 9.33 5.55
N LYS A 54 -2.60 9.92 6.75
CA LYS A 54 -2.16 11.30 6.92
C LYS A 54 -0.72 11.52 6.41
N GLN A 55 0.21 10.64 6.77
CA GLN A 55 1.60 10.77 6.33
C GLN A 55 1.75 10.60 4.82
N LEU A 56 1.02 9.66 4.21
CA LEU A 56 1.05 9.46 2.76
C LEU A 56 0.43 10.63 1.99
N LEU A 57 -0.58 11.30 2.54
CA LEU A 57 -1.15 12.51 1.93
C LEU A 57 -0.19 13.72 1.96
N TYR A 58 0.45 13.94 3.10
CA TYR A 58 1.30 15.14 3.28
C TYR A 58 2.75 14.94 2.87
N ARG A 59 3.31 13.74 3.10
CA ARG A 59 4.75 13.47 2.94
C ARG A 59 5.03 12.03 2.47
N PRO A 60 4.52 11.62 1.28
CA PRO A 60 4.56 10.22 0.86
C PRO A 60 5.99 9.67 0.78
N GLY A 61 6.94 10.41 0.22
CA GLY A 61 8.33 9.96 0.10
C GLY A 61 8.99 9.68 1.46
N HIS A 62 8.75 10.54 2.45
CA HIS A 62 9.30 10.34 3.80
C HIS A 62 8.65 9.15 4.52
N ALA A 63 7.31 9.00 4.38
CA ALA A 63 6.60 7.89 5.00
C ALA A 63 7.09 6.53 4.49
N ILE A 64 7.26 6.43 3.18
CA ILE A 64 7.75 5.20 2.52
C ILE A 64 9.20 4.93 2.93
N HIS A 65 10.06 5.94 2.91
CA HIS A 65 11.46 5.81 3.29
C HIS A 65 11.63 5.35 4.75
N ASP A 66 10.94 6.01 5.69
CA ASP A 66 10.94 5.65 7.10
C ASP A 66 10.51 4.18 7.32
N TYR A 67 9.46 3.73 6.60
CA TYR A 67 9.00 2.35 6.69
C TYR A 67 10.04 1.34 6.20
N ILE A 68 10.69 1.62 5.07
CA ILE A 68 11.73 0.74 4.49
C ILE A 68 12.97 0.70 5.39
N GLU A 69 13.39 1.81 5.96
CA GLU A 69 14.50 1.88 6.92
C GLU A 69 14.24 1.12 8.22
N GLY A 70 12.97 0.76 8.48
CA GLY A 70 12.58 -0.06 9.62
C GLY A 70 11.91 0.70 10.75
N LYS A 71 11.50 1.96 10.57
CA LYS A 71 10.66 2.72 11.51
C LYS A 71 9.18 2.33 11.33
N ARG A 72 8.81 1.12 11.73
CA ARG A 72 7.51 0.51 11.41
C ARG A 72 6.46 0.62 12.50
N LEU A 73 6.84 1.11 13.67
CA LEU A 73 5.96 1.12 14.84
C LEU A 73 4.66 1.90 14.62
N LYS A 74 4.76 3.06 13.97
CA LYS A 74 3.64 3.98 13.75
C LYS A 74 2.90 3.75 12.43
N TYR A 75 3.54 3.07 11.48
CA TYR A 75 2.97 2.84 10.17
C TYR A 75 2.15 1.55 10.13
N PHE A 76 1.10 1.57 9.34
CA PHE A 76 0.33 0.38 9.02
C PHE A 76 1.05 -0.44 7.93
N GLN A 77 0.79 -1.75 7.89
CA GLN A 77 1.42 -2.64 6.92
C GLN A 77 0.96 -2.32 5.49
N PRO A 78 1.89 -2.16 4.51
CA PRO A 78 1.55 -1.65 3.18
C PRO A 78 0.52 -2.48 2.44
N ILE A 79 0.66 -3.80 2.43
CA ILE A 79 -0.25 -4.69 1.70
C ILE A 79 -1.62 -4.73 2.36
N SER A 80 -1.69 -4.86 3.68
CA SER A 80 -2.96 -4.82 4.42
C SER A 80 -3.65 -3.47 4.25
N TYR A 81 -2.87 -2.38 4.17
CA TYR A 81 -3.36 -1.03 3.93
C TYR A 81 -4.10 -0.91 2.59
N VAL A 82 -3.48 -1.35 1.50
CA VAL A 82 -4.12 -1.28 0.18
C VAL A 82 -5.34 -2.21 0.08
N ILE A 83 -5.29 -3.40 0.69
CA ILE A 83 -6.43 -4.33 0.71
C ILE A 83 -7.63 -3.70 1.45
N ILE A 84 -7.41 -3.12 2.63
CA ILE A 84 -8.47 -2.48 3.42
C ILE A 84 -9.07 -1.29 2.65
N LEU A 85 -8.24 -0.44 2.08
CA LEU A 85 -8.73 0.71 1.30
C LEU A 85 -9.47 0.29 0.04
N ALA A 86 -8.96 -0.69 -0.69
CA ALA A 86 -9.64 -1.21 -1.88
C ALA A 86 -11.00 -1.83 -1.54
N THR A 87 -11.06 -2.58 -0.44
CA THR A 87 -12.33 -3.17 0.05
C THR A 87 -13.31 -2.08 0.47
N PHE A 88 -12.86 -1.11 1.25
CA PHE A 88 -13.68 0.02 1.71
C PHE A 88 -14.22 0.83 0.53
N TYR A 89 -13.36 1.16 -0.43
CA TYR A 89 -13.76 1.85 -1.66
C TYR A 89 -14.78 1.05 -2.47
N GLY A 90 -14.57 -0.26 -2.63
CA GLY A 90 -15.49 -1.14 -3.35
C GLY A 90 -16.86 -1.24 -2.67
N VAL A 91 -16.89 -1.32 -1.33
CA VAL A 91 -18.14 -1.35 -0.55
C VAL A 91 -18.88 -0.02 -0.65
N LEU A 92 -18.18 1.11 -0.51
CA LEU A 92 -18.79 2.43 -0.66
C LEU A 92 -19.34 2.63 -2.08
N GLY A 93 -18.56 2.26 -3.10
CA GLY A 93 -18.99 2.32 -4.50
C GLY A 93 -20.27 1.53 -4.74
N HIS A 94 -20.38 0.34 -4.14
CA HIS A 94 -21.57 -0.48 -4.25
C HIS A 94 -22.80 0.09 -3.50
N ILE A 95 -22.61 0.60 -2.27
CA ILE A 95 -23.69 1.16 -1.44
C ILE A 95 -24.22 2.47 -2.02
N PHE A 96 -23.33 3.35 -2.42
CA PHE A 96 -23.70 4.70 -2.89
C PHE A 96 -23.92 4.77 -4.40
N HIS A 97 -23.83 3.64 -5.11
CA HIS A 97 -23.88 3.59 -6.58
C HIS A 97 -22.96 4.65 -7.21
N LEU A 98 -21.80 4.88 -6.55
CA LEU A 98 -20.78 5.77 -7.05
C LEU A 98 -20.17 5.13 -8.31
N HIS A 99 -20.91 5.25 -9.42
CA HIS A 99 -20.28 5.09 -10.72
C HIS A 99 -19.33 6.29 -10.84
N ILE A 100 -18.02 6.01 -10.90
CA ILE A 100 -17.10 7.02 -11.42
C ILE A 100 -17.53 7.21 -12.86
N VAL A 101 -18.42 8.18 -13.05
CA VAL A 101 -18.74 8.68 -14.38
C VAL A 101 -17.46 9.39 -14.79
N ILE A 102 -16.59 8.68 -15.50
CA ILE A 102 -15.68 9.36 -16.38
C ILE A 102 -16.63 10.00 -17.37
N ASP A 103 -16.86 11.29 -17.19
CA ASP A 103 -17.64 12.08 -18.14
C ASP A 103 -16.92 11.95 -19.49
N ASN A 104 -17.37 10.96 -20.23
CA ASN A 104 -16.96 10.72 -21.60
C ASN A 104 -17.68 11.81 -22.40
N GLY A 105 -17.13 13.04 -22.34
CA GLY A 105 -17.49 14.02 -23.32
C GLY A 105 -17.44 13.35 -24.69
N GLU A 106 -18.55 13.36 -25.43
CA GLU A 106 -18.79 12.76 -26.74
C GLU A 106 -17.92 11.51 -26.98
N VAL A 107 -18.46 10.35 -26.57
CA VAL A 107 -17.82 9.05 -26.83
C VAL A 107 -17.54 8.95 -28.34
N ASP A 108 -16.27 8.98 -28.69
CA ASP A 108 -15.83 8.87 -30.08
C ASP A 108 -16.55 7.68 -30.73
N PRO A 109 -17.27 7.87 -31.86
CA PRO A 109 -18.08 6.79 -32.48
C PRO A 109 -17.25 5.55 -32.85
N VAL A 110 -15.93 5.65 -32.81
CA VAL A 110 -15.00 4.53 -32.95
C VAL A 110 -14.98 3.66 -31.67
N PHE A 111 -15.10 4.27 -30.47
CA PHE A 111 -15.09 3.58 -29.20
C PHE A 111 -16.37 2.73 -29.00
N SER A 112 -17.53 3.25 -29.39
CA SER A 112 -18.79 2.51 -29.31
C SER A 112 -18.84 1.32 -30.27
N LYS A 113 -18.30 1.50 -31.50
CA LYS A 113 -18.21 0.43 -32.51
C LYS A 113 -17.29 -0.73 -32.11
N LEU A 114 -16.30 -0.48 -31.26
CA LEU A 114 -15.37 -1.51 -30.76
C LEU A 114 -15.88 -2.24 -29.52
N GLY A 115 -17.09 -1.94 -29.02
CA GLY A 115 -17.63 -2.54 -27.80
C GLY A 115 -16.88 -2.16 -26.51
N LEU A 116 -16.09 -1.07 -26.55
CA LEU A 116 -15.25 -0.64 -25.44
C LEU A 116 -16.07 -0.09 -24.27
N GLU A 117 -17.32 0.32 -24.50
CA GLU A 117 -18.26 0.72 -23.45
C GLU A 117 -18.49 -0.41 -22.44
N THR A 118 -18.72 -1.63 -22.93
CA THR A 118 -18.91 -2.80 -22.05
C THR A 118 -17.66 -3.12 -21.24
N ILE A 119 -16.49 -2.95 -21.84
CA ILE A 119 -15.19 -3.15 -21.16
C ILE A 119 -14.98 -2.07 -20.09
N ASN A 120 -15.29 -0.81 -20.42
CA ASN A 120 -15.19 0.30 -19.48
C ASN A 120 -16.10 0.11 -18.28
N ASP A 121 -17.36 -0.25 -18.49
CA ASP A 121 -18.32 -0.55 -17.41
C ASP A 121 -17.85 -1.72 -16.54
N TRP A 122 -17.26 -2.74 -17.15
CA TRP A 122 -16.71 -3.88 -16.42
C TRP A 122 -15.50 -3.45 -15.55
N ILE A 123 -14.60 -2.64 -16.11
CA ILE A 123 -13.43 -2.08 -15.37
C ILE A 123 -13.90 -1.24 -14.19
N LEU A 124 -14.88 -0.37 -14.38
CA LEU A 124 -15.42 0.48 -13.34
C LEU A 124 -16.06 -0.33 -12.21
N LYS A 125 -16.82 -1.37 -12.54
CA LYS A 125 -17.42 -2.29 -11.55
C LYS A 125 -16.38 -3.06 -10.74
N HIS A 126 -15.22 -3.35 -11.33
CA HIS A 126 -14.17 -4.17 -10.72
C HIS A 126 -12.92 -3.36 -10.36
N TYR A 127 -13.01 -2.03 -10.33
CA TYR A 127 -11.88 -1.12 -10.14
C TYR A 127 -10.99 -1.49 -8.93
N SER A 128 -11.60 -1.80 -7.78
CA SER A 128 -10.87 -2.18 -6.57
C SER A 128 -10.04 -3.46 -6.76
N TRP A 129 -10.59 -4.45 -7.43
CA TRP A 129 -9.89 -5.70 -7.74
C TRP A 129 -8.77 -5.49 -8.75
N ILE A 130 -9.03 -4.67 -9.76
CA ILE A 130 -8.04 -4.30 -10.78
C ILE A 130 -6.88 -3.55 -10.14
N ALA A 131 -7.16 -2.58 -9.27
CA ALA A 131 -6.14 -1.84 -8.54
C ALA A 131 -5.25 -2.77 -7.71
N LEU A 132 -5.82 -3.75 -7.00
CA LEU A 132 -5.06 -4.75 -6.25
C LEU A 132 -4.19 -5.63 -7.16
N LEU A 133 -4.71 -6.03 -8.32
CA LEU A 133 -3.97 -6.83 -9.30
C LEU A 133 -2.81 -6.04 -9.94
N LEU A 134 -2.98 -4.74 -10.11
CA LEU A 134 -1.94 -3.87 -10.68
C LEU A 134 -0.73 -3.70 -9.74
N VAL A 135 -0.90 -3.83 -8.42
CA VAL A 135 0.22 -3.70 -7.47
C VAL A 135 1.39 -4.64 -7.78
N PRO A 136 1.21 -5.96 -7.94
CA PRO A 136 2.31 -6.84 -8.30
C PRO A 136 2.88 -6.55 -9.69
N LEU A 137 2.04 -6.14 -10.65
CA LEU A 137 2.49 -5.78 -12.00
C LEU A 137 3.40 -4.55 -11.99
N PHE A 138 2.99 -3.48 -11.30
CA PHE A 138 3.84 -2.30 -11.10
C PHE A 138 5.10 -2.64 -10.29
N THR A 139 5.01 -3.58 -9.36
CA THR A 139 6.18 -4.02 -8.59
C THR A 139 7.22 -4.68 -9.48
N ILE A 140 6.81 -5.54 -10.41
CA ILE A 140 7.72 -6.14 -11.39
C ILE A 140 8.39 -5.05 -12.24
N SER A 141 7.58 -4.12 -12.76
CA SER A 141 8.07 -3.03 -13.63
C SER A 141 9.07 -2.13 -12.89
N THR A 142 8.73 -1.68 -11.67
CA THR A 142 9.62 -0.82 -10.87
C THR A 142 10.87 -1.55 -10.40
N TYR A 143 10.77 -2.83 -10.05
CA TYR A 143 11.92 -3.64 -9.67
C TYR A 143 12.90 -3.79 -10.84
N LEU A 144 12.42 -4.04 -12.05
CA LEU A 144 13.26 -4.15 -13.25
C LEU A 144 13.91 -2.79 -13.60
N ALA A 145 13.14 -1.71 -13.55
CA ALA A 145 13.61 -0.36 -13.87
C ALA A 145 14.67 0.15 -12.87
N PHE A 146 14.46 -0.12 -11.58
CA PHE A 146 15.27 0.44 -10.48
C PHE A 146 16.15 -0.61 -9.77
N LYS A 147 16.44 -1.73 -10.40
CA LYS A 147 17.25 -2.83 -9.86
C LYS A 147 18.60 -2.37 -9.30
N LYS A 148 19.20 -1.32 -9.88
CA LYS A 148 20.50 -0.78 -9.47
C LYS A 148 20.46 0.02 -8.16
N GLN A 149 19.29 0.40 -7.66
CA GLN A 149 19.15 1.18 -6.42
C GLN A 149 19.27 0.35 -5.14
N GLY A 150 19.42 -0.97 -5.26
CA GLY A 150 19.69 -1.86 -4.13
C GLY A 150 18.47 -2.25 -3.31
N TYR A 151 17.25 -1.83 -3.69
CA TYR A 151 16.00 -2.30 -3.10
C TYR A 151 15.66 -3.70 -3.59
N ASN A 152 15.14 -4.54 -2.70
CA ASN A 152 14.66 -5.87 -3.07
C ASN A 152 13.22 -5.83 -3.61
N PHE A 153 12.76 -6.94 -4.21
CA PHE A 153 11.41 -7.04 -4.77
C PHE A 153 10.30 -6.71 -3.76
N VAL A 154 10.48 -7.14 -2.50
CA VAL A 154 9.50 -6.94 -1.43
C VAL A 154 9.45 -5.48 -0.98
N GLU A 155 10.56 -4.77 -1.02
CA GLU A 155 10.62 -3.34 -0.76
C GLU A 155 9.90 -2.56 -1.86
N HIS A 156 10.06 -2.94 -3.13
CA HIS A 156 9.27 -2.38 -4.24
C HIS A 156 7.78 -2.69 -4.09
N LEU A 157 7.42 -3.89 -3.62
CA LEU A 157 6.03 -4.24 -3.35
C LEU A 157 5.42 -3.34 -2.26
N ALA A 158 6.17 -3.06 -1.18
CA ALA A 158 5.72 -2.14 -0.13
C ALA A 158 5.54 -0.71 -0.66
N ILE A 159 6.49 -0.22 -1.48
CA ILE A 159 6.40 1.11 -2.11
C ILE A 159 5.14 1.22 -2.97
N ASN A 160 4.93 0.27 -3.89
CA ASN A 160 3.79 0.30 -4.79
C ASN A 160 2.46 0.12 -4.06
N SER A 161 2.43 -0.67 -2.97
CA SER A 161 1.23 -0.79 -2.13
C SER A 161 0.85 0.54 -1.47
N PHE A 162 1.81 1.28 -0.92
CA PHE A 162 1.54 2.60 -0.37
C PHE A 162 1.10 3.62 -1.44
N LEU A 163 1.74 3.61 -2.61
CA LEU A 163 1.36 4.49 -3.71
C LEU A 163 -0.04 4.18 -4.25
N THR A 164 -0.37 2.90 -4.45
CA THR A 164 -1.72 2.50 -4.87
C THR A 164 -2.74 2.85 -3.80
N GLY A 165 -2.46 2.58 -2.53
CA GLY A 165 -3.33 2.96 -1.43
C GLY A 165 -3.58 4.47 -1.36
N SER A 166 -2.58 5.31 -1.64
CA SER A 166 -2.77 6.76 -1.69
C SER A 166 -3.64 7.22 -2.87
N GLY A 167 -3.68 6.47 -3.96
CA GLY A 167 -4.54 6.76 -5.11
C GLY A 167 -6.05 6.58 -4.86
N PHE A 168 -6.47 5.89 -3.78
CA PHE A 168 -7.89 5.74 -3.46
C PHE A 168 -8.55 7.00 -2.85
N TYR A 169 -7.78 8.03 -2.51
CA TYR A 169 -8.31 9.28 -1.93
C TYR A 169 -7.75 10.54 -2.61
N SER A 170 -7.06 10.42 -3.73
CA SER A 170 -6.70 11.54 -4.62
C SER A 170 -7.71 11.67 -5.73
#